data_ada1f0aced4c332f281db987187d3b4e
#
_entry.id   ada1f0aced4c332f281db987187d3b4e
#
_cell.length_a   1.000
_cell.length_b   1.000
_cell.length_c   1.000
_cell.angle_alpha   90.00
_cell.angle_beta   90.00
_cell.angle_gamma   90.00
#
_symmetry.space_group_name_H-M   'P 1'
#
loop_
_entity.id
_entity.type
_entity.pdbx_description
1 polymer ?
#
loop_
_entity_poly.entity_id
_entity_poly.type
_entity_poly.pdbx_seq_one_letter_code
_entity_poly.pdbx_strand_id
1 'polypeptide(L)'
;FTNPDPVGSGPMTTVKFLKSQQMELCRNPNYYLEGRPYLDCVSFRSYNDNSQIQPALMKGEIDWGSNFIADIESTFVARDKANNHFWYPANDAIHLYLNTKEAPFSDLRVRQALSMALDRDLIVDIAAYGYPTANFNAGGIGELYETNINKDISKKYSHLTQFNQEKAKALLDEAGLKDVDGDGYREKADGSPLAFDIEVVNGWTDWIQVVQMVTEFYDEVGIKSAIKTVDWAVYDKNLKESNYDVAINWSMVATNPII
;
A
#
# COMPACT_ATOMS: atom_id res chain seq x y z
N PHE A 1 19.39 -5.21 20.49
CA PHE A 1 19.88 -6.60 20.76
C PHE A 1 20.36 -7.19 19.44
N THR A 2 21.66 -7.47 19.32
CA THR A 2 22.24 -8.15 18.17
C THR A 2 22.71 -9.53 18.62
N ASN A 3 22.23 -10.59 17.96
CA ASN A 3 22.71 -11.94 18.14
C ASN A 3 23.49 -12.36 16.88
N PRO A 4 24.82 -12.22 16.84
CA PRO A 4 25.61 -12.49 15.65
C PRO A 4 25.74 -13.99 15.34
N ASP A 5 25.47 -14.86 16.31
CA ASP A 5 25.54 -16.32 16.16
C ASP A 5 24.26 -16.97 16.74
N PRO A 6 23.11 -16.83 16.01
CA PRO A 6 21.84 -17.33 16.50
C PRO A 6 21.81 -18.86 16.47
N VAL A 7 21.47 -19.46 17.60
CA VAL A 7 21.12 -20.89 17.66
C VAL A 7 19.64 -21.05 17.36
N GLY A 8 19.34 -21.77 16.30
CA GLY A 8 17.96 -21.99 15.84
C GLY A 8 17.68 -23.44 15.49
N SER A 9 16.43 -23.87 15.59
CA SER A 9 15.95 -25.19 15.19
C SER A 9 15.43 -25.25 13.73
N GLY A 10 15.49 -24.11 13.01
CA GLY A 10 15.03 -24.01 11.64
C GLY A 10 15.93 -24.72 10.61
N PRO A 11 15.47 -24.90 9.38
CA PRO A 11 16.24 -25.58 8.33
C PRO A 11 17.46 -24.79 7.86
N MET A 12 17.43 -23.45 7.95
CA MET A 12 18.49 -22.54 7.57
C MET A 12 18.88 -21.67 8.76
N THR A 13 19.99 -21.98 9.41
CA THR A 13 20.40 -21.29 10.66
C THR A 13 21.82 -20.79 10.64
N THR A 14 22.68 -21.36 9.78
CA THR A 14 24.08 -20.94 9.72
C THR A 14 24.17 -19.62 8.95
N VAL A 15 24.44 -18.54 9.67
CA VAL A 15 24.69 -17.22 9.05
C VAL A 15 26.09 -17.24 8.48
N LYS A 16 26.21 -17.31 7.15
CA LYS A 16 27.51 -17.30 6.47
C LYS A 16 28.09 -15.89 6.39
N PHE A 17 27.22 -14.91 6.11
CA PHE A 17 27.56 -13.51 6.28
C PHE A 17 26.29 -12.65 6.45
N LEU A 18 26.48 -11.54 7.11
CA LEU A 18 25.47 -10.51 7.30
C LEU A 18 26.10 -9.15 7.00
N LYS A 19 25.61 -8.50 5.96
CA LYS A 19 25.96 -7.12 5.58
C LYS A 19 24.68 -6.30 5.45
N SER A 20 24.80 -4.99 5.45
CA SER A 20 23.66 -4.08 5.38
C SER A 20 22.73 -4.33 4.18
N GLN A 21 23.26 -4.87 3.08
CA GLN A 21 22.52 -5.08 1.83
C GLN A 21 22.37 -6.55 1.44
N GLN A 22 22.92 -7.48 2.19
CA GLN A 22 22.85 -8.90 1.89
C GLN A 22 23.07 -9.77 3.12
N MET A 23 22.24 -10.81 3.25
CA MET A 23 22.37 -11.86 4.23
C MET A 23 22.39 -13.22 3.53
N GLU A 24 23.23 -14.13 3.94
CA GLU A 24 23.23 -15.51 3.46
C GLU A 24 23.08 -16.47 4.64
N LEU A 25 22.05 -17.30 4.57
CA LEU A 25 21.77 -18.38 5.50
C LEU A 25 22.04 -19.72 4.83
N CYS A 26 22.75 -20.61 5.50
CA CYS A 26 23.04 -21.93 4.99
C CYS A 26 22.36 -23.03 5.82
N ARG A 27 22.34 -24.22 5.24
CA ARG A 27 21.70 -25.42 5.79
C ARG A 27 22.11 -25.66 7.23
N ASN A 28 21.13 -25.94 8.07
CA ASN A 28 21.35 -26.46 9.43
C ASN A 28 21.73 -27.95 9.36
N PRO A 29 22.97 -28.32 9.72
CA PRO A 29 23.40 -29.71 9.66
C PRO A 29 22.67 -30.62 10.68
N ASN A 30 22.04 -30.00 11.70
CA ASN A 30 21.31 -30.70 12.75
C ASN A 30 19.80 -30.56 12.58
N TYR A 31 19.32 -30.27 11.37
CA TYR A 31 17.89 -30.15 11.16
C TYR A 31 17.18 -31.49 11.37
N TYR A 32 16.08 -31.49 12.11
CA TYR A 32 15.40 -32.69 12.57
C TYR A 32 14.69 -33.52 11.48
N LEU A 33 14.41 -32.91 10.31
CA LEU A 33 13.85 -33.63 9.17
C LEU A 33 14.98 -34.14 8.29
N GLU A 34 15.11 -35.47 8.20
CA GLU A 34 16.12 -36.13 7.38
C GLU A 34 15.94 -35.76 5.88
N GLY A 35 17.06 -35.50 5.20
CA GLY A 35 17.06 -35.10 3.78
C GLY A 35 16.59 -33.66 3.52
N ARG A 36 16.38 -32.85 4.56
CA ARG A 36 15.95 -31.45 4.44
C ARG A 36 16.95 -30.51 5.09
N PRO A 37 16.99 -29.25 4.67
CA PRO A 37 16.40 -28.64 3.46
C PRO A 37 17.12 -29.12 2.20
N TYR A 38 16.50 -28.96 1.03
CA TYR A 38 17.15 -29.31 -0.26
C TYR A 38 18.19 -28.31 -0.70
N LEU A 39 18.01 -27.04 -0.33
CA LEU A 39 18.97 -25.98 -0.66
C LEU A 39 20.15 -25.98 0.30
N ASP A 40 21.34 -25.68 -0.21
CA ASP A 40 22.54 -25.52 0.61
C ASP A 40 22.54 -24.17 1.34
N CYS A 41 22.23 -23.10 0.63
CA CYS A 41 22.15 -21.75 1.17
C CYS A 41 21.00 -20.95 0.51
N VAL A 42 20.54 -19.93 1.20
CA VAL A 42 19.61 -18.91 0.68
C VAL A 42 20.25 -17.55 0.91
N SER A 43 20.34 -16.77 -0.15
CA SER A 43 20.90 -15.41 -0.13
C SER A 43 19.77 -14.40 -0.22
N PHE A 44 19.66 -13.51 0.75
CA PHE A 44 18.70 -12.42 0.78
C PHE A 44 19.42 -11.12 0.42
N ARG A 45 19.06 -10.54 -0.71
CA ARG A 45 19.52 -9.20 -1.10
C ARG A 45 18.45 -8.18 -0.75
N SER A 46 18.86 -7.04 -0.21
CA SER A 46 17.97 -5.93 0.07
C SER A 46 17.93 -4.99 -1.12
N TYR A 47 16.74 -4.67 -1.57
CA TYR A 47 16.45 -3.66 -2.59
C TYR A 47 15.53 -2.61 -1.99
N ASN A 48 15.73 -1.35 -2.33
CA ASN A 48 14.98 -0.25 -1.73
C ASN A 48 13.67 0.04 -2.48
N ASP A 49 13.61 -0.33 -3.77
CA ASP A 49 12.51 0.04 -4.65
C ASP A 49 12.36 -0.91 -5.85
N ASN A 50 11.24 -0.77 -6.56
CA ASN A 50 10.91 -1.59 -7.72
C ASN A 50 11.92 -1.41 -8.87
N SER A 51 12.55 -0.24 -9.02
CA SER A 51 13.49 0.04 -10.10
C SER A 51 14.82 -0.74 -9.96
N GLN A 52 15.14 -1.16 -8.74
CA GLN A 52 16.34 -1.94 -8.44
C GLN A 52 16.09 -3.45 -8.51
N ILE A 53 14.98 -3.94 -7.94
CA ILE A 53 14.71 -5.39 -7.91
C ILE A 53 14.23 -5.93 -9.26
N GLN A 54 13.46 -5.14 -10.01
CA GLN A 54 12.92 -5.57 -11.31
C GLN A 54 14.01 -5.95 -12.32
N PRO A 55 15.07 -5.16 -12.57
CA PRO A 55 16.17 -5.57 -13.44
C PRO A 55 16.90 -6.82 -12.94
N ALA A 56 17.04 -7.01 -11.63
CA ALA A 56 17.70 -8.19 -11.08
C ALA A 56 16.90 -9.48 -11.36
N LEU A 57 15.56 -9.43 -11.22
CA LEU A 57 14.66 -10.52 -11.63
C LEU A 57 14.75 -10.78 -13.14
N MET A 58 14.67 -9.71 -13.95
CA MET A 58 14.70 -9.82 -15.42
C MET A 58 15.99 -10.45 -15.97
N LYS A 59 17.11 -10.32 -15.24
CA LYS A 59 18.41 -10.89 -15.59
C LYS A 59 18.66 -12.25 -14.96
N GLY A 60 17.76 -12.76 -14.12
CA GLY A 60 17.98 -13.99 -13.35
C GLY A 60 19.07 -13.86 -12.28
N GLU A 61 19.33 -12.65 -11.78
CA GLU A 61 20.27 -12.43 -10.66
C GLU A 61 19.67 -12.80 -9.31
N ILE A 62 18.35 -12.91 -9.26
CA ILE A 62 17.56 -13.41 -8.12
C ILE A 62 16.46 -14.33 -8.62
N ASP A 63 16.15 -15.36 -7.85
CA ASP A 63 15.16 -16.39 -8.19
C ASP A 63 13.76 -16.03 -7.73
N TRP A 64 13.64 -15.12 -6.76
CA TRP A 64 12.39 -14.71 -6.14
C TRP A 64 12.43 -13.25 -5.74
N GLY A 65 11.37 -12.51 -6.06
CA GLY A 65 11.18 -11.14 -5.63
C GLY A 65 9.75 -10.91 -5.14
N SER A 66 9.58 -10.01 -4.17
CA SER A 66 8.28 -9.50 -3.76
C SER A 66 8.23 -8.03 -4.15
N ASN A 67 7.75 -7.75 -5.36
CA ASN A 67 7.68 -6.41 -5.94
C ASN A 67 6.57 -6.33 -6.98
N PHE A 68 6.16 -5.12 -7.29
CA PHE A 68 5.25 -4.86 -8.38
C PHE A 68 5.99 -4.80 -9.72
N ILE A 69 5.43 -5.44 -10.74
CA ILE A 69 5.88 -5.35 -12.14
C ILE A 69 4.67 -4.99 -12.99
N ALA A 70 4.72 -3.83 -13.63
CA ALA A 70 3.70 -3.38 -14.55
C ALA A 70 3.60 -4.32 -15.75
N ASP A 71 2.37 -4.70 -16.14
CA ASP A 71 2.11 -5.62 -17.25
C ASP A 71 3.01 -6.87 -17.21
N ILE A 72 2.98 -7.58 -16.07
CA ILE A 72 3.91 -8.66 -15.75
C ILE A 72 3.89 -9.80 -16.77
N GLU A 73 2.73 -10.06 -17.39
CA GLU A 73 2.59 -11.11 -18.40
C GLU A 73 3.47 -10.83 -19.62
N SER A 74 3.44 -9.61 -20.15
CA SER A 74 4.21 -9.24 -21.33
C SER A 74 5.67 -8.91 -21.01
N THR A 75 5.93 -8.33 -19.84
CA THR A 75 7.24 -7.81 -19.47
C THR A 75 8.15 -8.85 -18.83
N PHE A 76 7.60 -9.80 -18.09
CA PHE A 76 8.36 -10.82 -17.35
C PHE A 76 8.04 -12.24 -17.82
N VAL A 77 6.77 -12.67 -17.76
CA VAL A 77 6.39 -14.06 -18.08
C VAL A 77 6.68 -14.40 -19.54
N ALA A 78 6.39 -13.50 -20.46
CA ALA A 78 6.63 -13.74 -21.90
C ALA A 78 8.11 -13.98 -22.29
N ARG A 79 9.06 -13.59 -21.43
CA ARG A 79 10.52 -13.79 -21.69
C ARG A 79 10.93 -15.25 -21.53
N ASP A 80 10.35 -15.95 -20.59
CA ASP A 80 10.57 -17.39 -20.37
C ASP A 80 9.32 -17.99 -19.69
N LYS A 81 8.34 -18.37 -20.52
CA LYS A 81 7.06 -18.92 -20.04
C LYS A 81 7.20 -20.24 -19.26
N ALA A 82 8.30 -20.93 -19.38
CA ALA A 82 8.53 -22.18 -18.67
C ALA A 82 9.00 -21.96 -17.24
N ASN A 83 9.71 -20.86 -16.99
CA ASN A 83 10.38 -20.64 -15.71
C ASN A 83 9.92 -19.34 -15.00
N ASN A 84 9.41 -18.35 -15.73
CA ASN A 84 8.95 -17.10 -15.15
C ASN A 84 7.48 -17.21 -14.75
N HIS A 85 7.21 -17.19 -13.45
CA HIS A 85 5.89 -17.29 -12.88
C HIS A 85 5.65 -16.16 -11.88
N PHE A 86 4.40 -15.81 -11.68
CA PHE A 86 4.01 -14.88 -10.62
C PHE A 86 2.70 -15.32 -9.97
N TRP A 87 2.45 -14.82 -8.78
CA TRP A 87 1.14 -14.83 -8.14
C TRP A 87 1.05 -13.66 -7.17
N TYR A 88 -0.14 -13.12 -7.04
CA TYR A 88 -0.45 -12.10 -6.06
C TYR A 88 -1.44 -12.70 -5.05
N PRO A 89 -0.95 -13.27 -3.94
CA PRO A 89 -1.82 -13.80 -2.90
C PRO A 89 -2.64 -12.66 -2.32
N ALA A 90 -3.92 -12.93 -2.04
CA ALA A 90 -4.73 -12.02 -1.25
C ALA A 90 -4.02 -11.73 0.06
N ASN A 91 -3.72 -10.47 0.28
CA ASN A 91 -3.12 -9.96 1.51
C ASN A 91 -4.15 -9.07 2.20
N ASP A 92 -3.72 -8.00 2.76
CA ASP A 92 -4.63 -7.04 3.35
C ASP A 92 -4.98 -5.90 2.38
N ALA A 93 -5.90 -5.03 2.78
CA ALA A 93 -6.31 -3.90 1.96
C ALA A 93 -5.30 -2.74 2.03
N ILE A 94 -5.18 -2.00 0.94
CA ILE A 94 -4.44 -0.74 0.88
C ILE A 94 -5.40 0.40 1.21
N HIS A 95 -4.96 1.33 2.06
CA HIS A 95 -5.76 2.43 2.58
C HIS A 95 -5.08 3.77 2.41
N LEU A 96 -5.89 4.82 2.38
CA LEU A 96 -5.43 6.17 2.68
C LEU A 96 -5.62 6.44 4.18
N TYR A 97 -4.52 6.63 4.88
CA TYR A 97 -4.49 7.02 6.29
C TYR A 97 -4.61 8.53 6.38
N LEU A 98 -5.70 8.99 6.97
CA LEU A 98 -5.96 10.40 7.19
C LEU A 98 -5.54 10.79 8.61
N ASN A 99 -4.80 11.88 8.78
CA ASN A 99 -4.46 12.38 10.10
C ASN A 99 -5.68 13.00 10.78
N THR A 100 -6.48 12.17 11.45
CA THR A 100 -7.75 12.60 12.08
C THR A 100 -7.58 13.52 13.27
N LYS A 101 -6.35 13.79 13.72
CA LYS A 101 -6.06 14.76 14.78
C LYS A 101 -6.15 16.20 14.26
N GLU A 102 -5.97 16.39 12.96
CA GLU A 102 -5.88 17.68 12.31
C GLU A 102 -7.11 17.97 11.44
N ALA A 103 -7.47 19.25 11.32
CA ALA A 103 -8.44 19.67 10.33
C ALA A 103 -7.79 19.64 8.92
N PRO A 104 -8.54 19.28 7.87
CA PRO A 104 -9.99 19.04 7.86
C PRO A 104 -10.37 17.59 8.18
N PHE A 105 -9.42 16.66 8.37
CA PHE A 105 -9.66 15.20 8.48
C PHE A 105 -10.32 14.82 9.83
N SER A 106 -10.33 15.68 10.82
CA SER A 106 -11.11 15.50 12.06
C SER A 106 -12.63 15.51 11.81
N ASP A 107 -13.11 16.15 10.74
CA ASP A 107 -14.53 16.14 10.35
C ASP A 107 -14.90 14.83 9.63
N LEU A 108 -15.92 14.14 10.16
CA LEU A 108 -16.39 12.88 9.57
C LEU A 108 -16.93 13.07 8.13
N ARG A 109 -17.57 14.21 7.84
CA ARG A 109 -18.13 14.50 6.51
C ARG A 109 -17.02 14.59 5.45
N VAL A 110 -15.90 15.20 5.81
CA VAL A 110 -14.73 15.27 4.93
C VAL A 110 -14.18 13.88 4.64
N ARG A 111 -14.00 13.03 5.66
CA ARG A 111 -13.51 11.66 5.43
C ARG A 111 -14.45 10.83 4.56
N GLN A 112 -15.78 10.99 4.75
CA GLN A 112 -16.78 10.35 3.90
C GLN A 112 -16.71 10.86 2.45
N ALA A 113 -16.57 12.17 2.27
CA ALA A 113 -16.43 12.79 0.95
C ALA A 113 -15.18 12.26 0.22
N LEU A 114 -14.03 12.23 0.88
CA LEU A 114 -12.78 11.69 0.32
C LEU A 114 -12.94 10.22 -0.10
N SER A 115 -13.67 9.41 0.66
CA SER A 115 -13.94 8.02 0.30
C SER A 115 -14.85 7.89 -0.91
N MET A 116 -15.90 8.73 -1.01
CA MET A 116 -16.87 8.67 -2.09
C MET A 116 -16.38 9.32 -3.39
N ALA A 117 -15.35 10.17 -3.32
CA ALA A 117 -14.73 10.79 -4.49
C ALA A 117 -13.93 9.79 -5.34
N LEU A 118 -13.58 8.60 -4.83
CA LEU A 118 -12.66 7.66 -5.48
C LEU A 118 -13.40 6.55 -6.22
N ASP A 119 -13.13 6.41 -7.51
CA ASP A 119 -13.49 5.23 -8.29
C ASP A 119 -12.45 4.12 -8.10
N ARG A 120 -12.75 3.20 -7.18
CA ARG A 120 -11.84 2.12 -6.80
C ARG A 120 -11.61 1.10 -7.90
N ASP A 121 -12.63 0.81 -8.70
CA ASP A 121 -12.51 -0.13 -9.81
C ASP A 121 -11.57 0.45 -10.87
N LEU A 122 -11.74 1.73 -11.21
CA LEU A 122 -10.86 2.40 -12.18
C LEU A 122 -9.42 2.51 -11.67
N ILE A 123 -9.21 2.78 -10.37
CA ILE A 123 -7.87 2.79 -9.76
C ILE A 123 -7.22 1.41 -9.88
N VAL A 124 -7.96 0.34 -9.57
CA VAL A 124 -7.46 -1.03 -9.68
C VAL A 124 -7.08 -1.37 -11.12
N ASP A 125 -7.96 -1.06 -12.06
CA ASP A 125 -7.75 -1.40 -13.47
C ASP A 125 -6.54 -0.67 -14.07
N ILE A 126 -6.40 0.63 -13.78
CA ILE A 126 -5.35 1.47 -14.40
C ILE A 126 -4.05 1.46 -13.60
N ALA A 127 -4.10 1.78 -12.31
CA ALA A 127 -2.88 1.93 -11.51
C ALA A 127 -2.30 0.59 -11.05
N ALA A 128 -3.14 -0.42 -10.85
CA ALA A 128 -2.73 -1.73 -10.36
C ALA A 128 -2.89 -2.87 -11.39
N TYR A 129 -3.17 -2.54 -12.65
CA TYR A 129 -3.28 -3.49 -13.77
C TYR A 129 -4.29 -4.62 -13.53
N GLY A 130 -5.33 -4.38 -12.72
CA GLY A 130 -6.33 -5.38 -12.37
C GLY A 130 -5.82 -6.53 -11.49
N TYR A 131 -4.63 -6.43 -10.90
CA TYR A 131 -4.06 -7.50 -10.07
C TYR A 131 -4.77 -7.65 -8.72
N PRO A 132 -5.03 -6.59 -7.94
CA PRO A 132 -5.86 -6.68 -6.73
C PRO A 132 -7.34 -6.56 -7.07
N THR A 133 -8.19 -6.80 -6.08
CA THR A 133 -9.61 -6.49 -6.13
C THR A 133 -9.91 -5.18 -5.40
N ALA A 134 -10.88 -4.40 -5.92
CA ALA A 134 -11.34 -3.21 -5.25
C ALA A 134 -12.05 -3.57 -3.94
N ASN A 135 -11.69 -2.89 -2.83
CA ASN A 135 -12.29 -3.14 -1.53
C ASN A 135 -13.44 -2.15 -1.26
N PHE A 136 -14.65 -2.68 -1.22
CA PHE A 136 -15.87 -1.91 -0.91
C PHE A 136 -16.37 -2.11 0.53
N ASN A 137 -15.61 -2.76 1.39
CA ASN A 137 -15.96 -2.88 2.78
C ASN A 137 -15.67 -1.57 3.52
N ALA A 138 -16.72 -0.90 4.00
CA ALA A 138 -16.60 0.36 4.74
C ALA A 138 -15.78 0.24 6.06
N GLY A 139 -15.61 -0.97 6.58
CA GLY A 139 -14.71 -1.24 7.72
C GLY A 139 -13.24 -1.36 7.34
N GLY A 140 -12.90 -1.29 6.04
CA GLY A 140 -11.53 -1.38 5.55
C GLY A 140 -10.92 -2.79 5.61
N ILE A 141 -11.64 -3.80 6.06
CA ILE A 141 -11.15 -5.18 6.16
C ILE A 141 -11.05 -5.79 4.77
N GLY A 142 -9.88 -6.31 4.43
CA GLY A 142 -9.61 -6.95 3.14
C GLY A 142 -10.20 -8.37 3.03
N GLU A 143 -10.14 -8.91 1.82
CA GLU A 143 -10.70 -10.21 1.46
C GLU A 143 -10.12 -11.37 2.30
N LEU A 144 -8.86 -11.28 2.71
CA LEU A 144 -8.21 -12.26 3.59
C LEU A 144 -9.00 -12.52 4.89
N TYR A 145 -9.76 -11.54 5.35
CA TYR A 145 -10.52 -11.58 6.60
C TYR A 145 -12.04 -11.59 6.39
N GLU A 146 -12.53 -12.06 5.26
CA GLU A 146 -13.96 -12.04 4.93
C GLU A 146 -14.84 -12.68 6.03
N THR A 147 -14.34 -13.73 6.69
CA THR A 147 -15.04 -14.40 7.79
C THR A 147 -15.22 -13.51 9.04
N ASN A 148 -14.44 -12.45 9.17
CA ASN A 148 -14.50 -11.49 10.28
C ASN A 148 -15.41 -10.29 9.97
N ILE A 149 -15.92 -10.19 8.73
CA ILE A 149 -16.76 -9.07 8.31
C ILE A 149 -18.19 -9.27 8.81
N ASN A 150 -18.69 -8.29 9.55
CA ASN A 150 -20.12 -8.22 9.85
C ASN A 150 -20.88 -7.74 8.61
N LYS A 151 -21.55 -8.67 7.92
CA LYS A 151 -22.22 -8.41 6.64
C LYS A 151 -23.34 -7.38 6.73
N ASP A 152 -24.06 -7.29 7.85
CA ASP A 152 -25.14 -6.32 8.05
C ASP A 152 -24.57 -4.90 8.20
N ILE A 153 -23.50 -4.75 8.99
CA ILE A 153 -22.80 -3.47 9.15
C ILE A 153 -22.16 -3.06 7.83
N SER A 154 -21.49 -3.97 7.15
CA SER A 154 -20.88 -3.70 5.85
C SER A 154 -21.92 -3.22 4.83
N LYS A 155 -23.09 -3.88 4.76
CA LYS A 155 -24.22 -3.47 3.91
C LYS A 155 -24.76 -2.11 4.27
N LYS A 156 -24.94 -1.82 5.57
CA LYS A 156 -25.46 -0.54 6.07
C LYS A 156 -24.61 0.65 5.61
N TYR A 157 -23.29 0.48 5.60
CA TYR A 157 -22.33 1.54 5.29
C TYR A 157 -21.69 1.42 3.88
N SER A 158 -22.15 0.47 3.05
CA SER A 158 -21.60 0.26 1.71
C SER A 158 -21.62 1.50 0.81
N HIS A 159 -22.61 2.39 1.02
CA HIS A 159 -22.72 3.64 0.27
C HIS A 159 -21.51 4.58 0.47
N LEU A 160 -20.75 4.43 1.55
CA LEU A 160 -19.57 5.26 1.84
C LEU A 160 -18.34 4.89 0.98
N THR A 161 -18.36 3.71 0.38
CA THR A 161 -17.27 3.22 -0.48
C THR A 161 -17.63 3.22 -1.96
N GLN A 162 -18.88 3.56 -2.30
CA GLN A 162 -19.31 3.70 -3.68
C GLN A 162 -18.88 5.05 -4.25
N PHE A 163 -18.39 5.03 -5.47
CA PHE A 163 -18.03 6.24 -6.19
C PHE A 163 -19.23 7.15 -6.41
N ASN A 164 -19.17 8.37 -5.90
CA ASN A 164 -20.22 9.37 -6.03
C ASN A 164 -19.69 10.79 -5.76
N GLN A 165 -19.15 11.43 -6.77
CA GLN A 165 -18.56 12.76 -6.65
C GLN A 165 -19.58 13.85 -6.27
N GLU A 166 -20.81 13.76 -6.76
CA GLU A 166 -21.84 14.75 -6.43
C GLU A 166 -22.14 14.73 -4.92
N LYS A 167 -22.22 13.54 -4.33
CA LYS A 167 -22.39 13.42 -2.88
C LYS A 167 -21.14 13.82 -2.12
N ALA A 168 -19.96 13.54 -2.66
CA ALA A 168 -18.70 14.01 -2.08
C ALA A 168 -18.65 15.53 -2.00
N LYS A 169 -18.98 16.23 -3.11
CA LYS A 169 -19.08 17.69 -3.16
C LYS A 169 -20.09 18.23 -2.15
N ALA A 170 -21.28 17.62 -2.05
CA ALA A 170 -22.30 18.04 -1.11
C ALA A 170 -21.83 17.92 0.36
N LEU A 171 -21.13 16.82 0.72
CA LEU A 171 -20.57 16.65 2.06
C LEU A 171 -19.47 17.67 2.39
N LEU A 172 -18.65 18.04 1.41
CA LEU A 172 -17.64 19.11 1.56
C LEU A 172 -18.32 20.47 1.78
N ASP A 173 -19.40 20.76 1.03
CA ASP A 173 -20.20 21.98 1.20
C ASP A 173 -20.85 22.06 2.59
N GLU A 174 -21.40 20.92 3.09
CA GLU A 174 -21.95 20.81 4.44
C GLU A 174 -20.87 20.96 5.51
N ALA A 175 -19.64 20.55 5.23
CA ALA A 175 -18.49 20.76 6.11
C ALA A 175 -17.99 22.21 6.12
N GLY A 176 -18.52 23.07 5.24
CA GLY A 176 -18.13 24.47 5.11
C GLY A 176 -16.93 24.70 4.20
N LEU A 177 -16.51 23.66 3.47
CA LEU A 177 -15.40 23.72 2.50
C LEU A 177 -16.00 24.01 1.12
N LYS A 178 -15.93 25.24 0.67
CA LYS A 178 -16.57 25.73 -0.58
C LYS A 178 -15.55 26.48 -1.42
N ASP A 179 -15.69 26.41 -2.72
CA ASP A 179 -15.02 27.31 -3.66
C ASP A 179 -15.68 28.71 -3.53
N VAL A 180 -14.98 29.63 -2.88
CA VAL A 180 -15.49 30.95 -2.56
C VAL A 180 -15.02 32.01 -3.56
N ASP A 181 -13.83 31.83 -4.14
CA ASP A 181 -13.24 32.77 -5.09
C ASP A 181 -13.46 32.39 -6.56
N GLY A 182 -13.96 31.17 -6.80
CA GLY A 182 -14.33 30.69 -8.14
C GLY A 182 -13.15 30.16 -8.96
N ASP A 183 -12.04 29.78 -8.30
CA ASP A 183 -10.87 29.23 -8.97
C ASP A 183 -10.97 27.72 -9.27
N GLY A 184 -12.04 27.07 -8.78
CA GLY A 184 -12.32 25.65 -8.93
C GLY A 184 -11.88 24.81 -7.74
N TYR A 185 -11.19 25.39 -6.77
CA TYR A 185 -10.75 24.72 -5.54
C TYR A 185 -11.54 25.24 -4.34
N ARG A 186 -11.58 24.43 -3.30
CA ARG A 186 -12.32 24.73 -2.07
C ARG A 186 -11.41 25.38 -1.04
N GLU A 187 -11.94 26.33 -0.25
CA GLU A 187 -11.25 26.96 0.86
C GLU A 187 -11.67 26.40 2.19
N LYS A 188 -10.74 26.53 3.15
CA LYS A 188 -10.99 26.38 4.58
C LYS A 188 -11.65 27.65 5.13
N ALA A 189 -12.15 27.57 6.38
CA ALA A 189 -12.82 28.72 7.03
C ALA A 189 -11.94 29.99 7.16
N ASP A 190 -10.63 29.84 7.10
CA ASP A 190 -9.67 30.95 7.14
C ASP A 190 -9.37 31.54 5.75
N GLY A 191 -10.03 31.04 4.71
CA GLY A 191 -9.83 31.47 3.32
C GLY A 191 -8.60 30.85 2.63
N SER A 192 -7.86 29.96 3.31
CA SER A 192 -6.77 29.24 2.66
C SER A 192 -7.31 28.06 1.83
N PRO A 193 -6.67 27.70 0.71
CA PRO A 193 -7.08 26.56 -0.09
C PRO A 193 -7.15 25.26 0.72
N LEU A 194 -8.14 24.41 0.42
CA LEU A 194 -8.18 23.05 0.91
C LEU A 194 -7.11 22.23 0.18
N ALA A 195 -5.91 22.26 0.75
CA ALA A 195 -4.75 21.60 0.18
C ALA A 195 -4.07 20.68 1.20
N PHE A 196 -3.53 19.54 0.72
CA PHE A 196 -2.75 18.61 1.52
C PHE A 196 -1.86 17.71 0.67
N ASP A 197 -0.86 17.13 1.30
CA ASP A 197 0.02 16.17 0.68
C ASP A 197 -0.44 14.73 0.96
N ILE A 198 -0.20 13.84 -0.02
CA ILE A 198 -0.37 12.39 0.14
C ILE A 198 1.01 11.74 0.12
N GLU A 199 1.47 11.28 1.28
CA GLU A 199 2.77 10.64 1.40
C GLU A 199 2.76 9.22 0.84
N VAL A 200 3.82 8.91 0.09
CA VAL A 200 4.10 7.59 -0.47
C VAL A 200 5.60 7.33 -0.45
N VAL A 201 6.00 6.07 -0.29
CA VAL A 201 7.42 5.71 -0.29
C VAL A 201 8.01 5.87 -1.70
N ASN A 202 9.15 6.53 -1.76
CA ASN A 202 9.89 6.72 -3.00
C ASN A 202 10.22 5.37 -3.65
N GLY A 203 9.96 5.25 -4.97
CA GLY A 203 10.23 4.05 -5.76
C GLY A 203 9.20 2.91 -5.63
N TRP A 204 8.14 3.08 -4.84
CA TRP A 204 6.98 2.18 -4.83
C TRP A 204 6.02 2.59 -5.96
N THR A 205 6.37 2.19 -7.16
CA THR A 205 5.80 2.71 -8.40
C THR A 205 4.30 2.44 -8.56
N ASP A 206 3.81 1.31 -8.07
CA ASP A 206 2.40 0.96 -8.01
C ASP A 206 1.61 1.94 -7.11
N TRP A 207 2.11 2.18 -5.90
CA TRP A 207 1.44 3.10 -4.98
C TRP A 207 1.54 4.56 -5.44
N ILE A 208 2.63 4.94 -6.09
CA ILE A 208 2.77 6.27 -6.69
C ILE A 208 1.70 6.47 -7.78
N GLN A 209 1.45 5.45 -8.62
CA GLN A 209 0.38 5.50 -9.62
C GLN A 209 -1.02 5.57 -9.00
N VAL A 210 -1.26 4.80 -7.93
CA VAL A 210 -2.52 4.89 -7.17
C VAL A 210 -2.72 6.30 -6.63
N VAL A 211 -1.71 6.88 -5.98
CA VAL A 211 -1.79 8.25 -5.43
C VAL A 211 -1.98 9.28 -6.53
N GLN A 212 -1.37 9.10 -7.70
CA GLN A 212 -1.60 9.96 -8.85
C GLN A 212 -3.10 10.02 -9.23
N MET A 213 -3.74 8.87 -9.39
CA MET A 213 -5.18 8.81 -9.69
C MET A 213 -6.03 9.39 -8.56
N VAL A 214 -5.63 9.16 -7.30
CA VAL A 214 -6.32 9.75 -6.14
C VAL A 214 -6.26 11.27 -6.20
N THR A 215 -5.11 11.86 -6.55
CA THR A 215 -5.01 13.33 -6.69
C THR A 215 -5.90 13.86 -7.81
N GLU A 216 -6.02 13.15 -8.92
CA GLU A 216 -6.92 13.50 -10.03
C GLU A 216 -8.40 13.46 -9.60
N PHE A 217 -8.84 12.42 -8.89
CA PHE A 217 -10.19 12.35 -8.35
C PHE A 217 -10.50 13.44 -7.33
N TYR A 218 -9.52 13.83 -6.52
CA TYR A 218 -9.69 14.91 -5.54
C TYR A 218 -9.76 16.27 -6.22
N ASP A 219 -9.00 16.48 -7.29
CA ASP A 219 -9.06 17.66 -8.12
C ASP A 219 -10.49 17.88 -8.69
N GLU A 220 -11.13 16.80 -9.17
CA GLU A 220 -12.50 16.83 -9.71
C GLU A 220 -13.58 17.24 -8.69
N VAL A 221 -13.28 17.15 -7.39
CA VAL A 221 -14.19 17.61 -6.32
C VAL A 221 -13.70 18.90 -5.63
N GLY A 222 -12.72 19.58 -6.27
CA GLY A 222 -12.20 20.87 -5.82
C GLY A 222 -11.23 20.79 -4.65
N ILE A 223 -10.50 19.69 -4.51
CA ILE A 223 -9.47 19.51 -3.47
C ILE A 223 -8.08 19.53 -4.12
N LYS A 224 -7.23 20.43 -3.69
CA LYS A 224 -5.85 20.53 -4.15
C LYS A 224 -4.96 19.58 -3.38
N SER A 225 -4.64 18.43 -3.96
CA SER A 225 -3.74 17.47 -3.33
C SER A 225 -2.47 17.25 -4.15
N ALA A 226 -1.37 16.88 -3.50
CA ALA A 226 -0.10 16.64 -4.14
C ALA A 226 0.54 15.35 -3.65
N ILE A 227 1.31 14.69 -4.52
CA ILE A 227 2.11 13.52 -4.16
C ILE A 227 3.36 13.97 -3.44
N LYS A 228 3.62 13.41 -2.27
CA LYS A 228 4.86 13.63 -1.51
C LYS A 228 5.61 12.32 -1.37
N THR A 229 6.66 12.14 -2.18
CA THR A 229 7.51 10.96 -2.09
C THR A 229 8.58 11.16 -1.02
N VAL A 230 8.73 10.17 -0.14
CA VAL A 230 9.73 10.18 0.94
C VAL A 230 10.42 8.83 1.04
N ASP A 231 11.64 8.79 1.56
CA ASP A 231 12.33 7.53 1.83
C ASP A 231 11.63 6.75 2.94
N TRP A 232 11.74 5.42 2.90
CA TRP A 232 11.08 4.53 3.86
C TRP A 232 11.31 4.93 5.33
N ALA A 233 12.54 5.29 5.71
CA ALA A 233 12.84 5.65 7.09
C ALA A 233 12.12 6.94 7.55
N VAL A 234 11.94 7.89 6.63
CA VAL A 234 11.19 9.13 6.90
C VAL A 234 9.69 8.82 6.94
N TYR A 235 9.19 8.02 5.99
CA TYR A 235 7.81 7.59 5.93
C TYR A 235 7.37 6.86 7.22
N ASP A 236 8.13 5.85 7.65
CA ASP A 236 7.87 5.09 8.87
C ASP A 236 7.85 5.97 10.12
N LYS A 237 8.80 6.92 10.19
CA LYS A 237 8.83 7.92 11.26
C LYS A 237 7.60 8.81 11.25
N ASN A 238 7.23 9.36 10.08
CA ASN A 238 6.07 10.24 9.93
C ASN A 238 4.78 9.54 10.36
N LEU A 239 4.60 8.27 9.97
CA LEU A 239 3.45 7.46 10.41
C LEU A 239 3.39 7.31 11.93
N LYS A 240 4.51 6.95 12.57
CA LYS A 240 4.61 6.75 14.02
C LYS A 240 4.35 8.03 14.81
N GLU A 241 4.83 9.16 14.31
CA GLU A 241 4.70 10.46 14.95
C GLU A 241 3.42 11.21 14.56
N SER A 242 2.61 10.68 13.63
CA SER A 242 1.45 11.36 13.03
C SER A 242 1.84 12.68 12.33
N ASN A 243 3.01 12.71 11.70
CA ASN A 243 3.54 13.88 11.00
C ASN A 243 3.28 13.77 9.48
N TYR A 244 2.02 13.66 9.10
CA TYR A 244 1.55 13.59 7.71
C TYR A 244 0.12 14.13 7.63
N ASP A 245 -0.32 14.56 6.47
CA ASP A 245 -1.72 14.89 6.19
C ASP A 245 -2.49 13.62 5.83
N VAL A 246 -2.08 13.01 4.72
CA VAL A 246 -2.57 11.74 4.22
C VAL A 246 -1.37 10.85 3.87
N ALA A 247 -1.47 9.54 4.09
CA ALA A 247 -0.46 8.57 3.68
C ALA A 247 -1.13 7.33 3.09
N ILE A 248 -0.60 6.77 2.00
CA ILE A 248 -1.04 5.49 1.48
C ILE A 248 -0.33 4.35 2.23
N ASN A 249 -1.07 3.42 2.80
CA ASN A 249 -0.48 2.33 3.58
C ASN A 249 -1.36 1.08 3.52
N TRP A 250 -0.76 -0.09 3.79
CA TRP A 250 -1.53 -1.31 4.04
C TRP A 250 -2.08 -1.33 5.46
N SER A 251 -3.17 -2.01 5.70
CA SER A 251 -3.66 -2.30 7.03
C SER A 251 -2.78 -3.35 7.74
N MET A 252 -3.04 -3.62 8.99
CA MET A 252 -2.23 -4.57 9.76
C MET A 252 -2.32 -5.98 9.17
N VAL A 253 -1.18 -6.51 8.74
CA VAL A 253 -1.05 -7.91 8.29
C VAL A 253 -0.86 -8.80 9.52
N ALA A 254 -1.93 -9.39 10.01
CA ALA A 254 -1.91 -10.36 11.10
C ALA A 254 -2.83 -11.55 10.77
N THR A 255 -2.65 -12.67 11.47
CA THR A 255 -3.53 -13.83 11.32
C THR A 255 -4.95 -13.58 11.83
N ASN A 256 -5.14 -12.49 12.57
CA ASN A 256 -6.42 -12.04 13.09
C ASN A 256 -6.47 -10.50 13.03
N PRO A 257 -7.48 -9.90 12.38
CA PRO A 257 -7.57 -8.44 12.23
C PRO A 257 -7.89 -7.70 13.54
N ILE A 258 -8.11 -8.41 14.64
CA ILE A 258 -8.51 -7.85 15.94
C ILE A 258 -7.34 -7.83 16.94
N ILE A 259 -6.17 -8.34 16.59
CA ILE A 259 -5.02 -8.40 17.48
C ILE A 259 -4.07 -7.24 17.18
#